data_9ee9a97fe26c9ccb3aa219de0c34e081
#
_entry.id   9ee9a97fe26c9ccb3aa219de0c34e081
#
_cell.length_a   1.000
_cell.length_b   1.000
_cell.length_c   1.000
_cell.angle_alpha   90.00
_cell.angle_beta   90.00
_cell.angle_gamma   90.00
#
_symmetry.space_group_name_H-M   'P 1'
#
loop_
_entity.id
_entity.type
_entity.pdbx_description
1 polymer ?
#
loop_
_entity_poly.entity_id
_entity_poly.type
_entity_poly.pdbx_seq_one_letter_code
_entity_poly.pdbx_strand_id
1 'polypeptide(L)'
;LRYVKELQAQGGQLNQWQTQRLTIIRKLYEQQTEMYRQHTHRVADRIVSLDQPEIRPIIRSKAKHPVEFGPKINVSISHSIMAVERFAFNAFNESTDLRATIDHYFDTYDTYPDEILADTLYRTRANIGLCADLGIKLSGPRLGRRPKQVDPAKRKADRQAENRRGEIEREFAFIKGKLGLDLVTAKTAETIAVSIDAAIVSAVLAVLSSFSVPISFNVRSGKQTIKIEYQLTVVVAESVA
;
A
#
# COMPACT_ATOMS: atom_id res chain seq x y z
N LEU A 1 31.35 -1.81 18.19
CA LEU A 1 32.36 -1.74 17.10
C LEU A 1 33.78 -2.06 17.61
N ARG A 2 34.15 -1.70 18.85
CA ARG A 2 35.48 -1.97 19.42
C ARG A 2 35.79 -3.45 19.43
N TYR A 3 34.92 -4.29 20.00
CA TYR A 3 35.11 -5.76 20.09
C TYR A 3 35.24 -6.43 18.71
N VAL A 4 34.55 -5.92 17.68
CA VAL A 4 34.72 -6.46 16.31
C VAL A 4 36.11 -6.20 15.79
N LYS A 5 36.68 -5.01 16.03
CA LYS A 5 38.05 -4.67 15.66
C LYS A 5 39.07 -5.54 16.40
N GLU A 6 38.86 -5.76 17.71
CA GLU A 6 39.71 -6.62 18.52
C GLU A 6 39.66 -8.08 18.03
N LEU A 7 38.48 -8.62 17.72
CA LEU A 7 38.31 -9.95 17.15
C LEU A 7 39.05 -10.10 15.81
N GLN A 8 38.87 -9.12 14.91
CA GLN A 8 39.56 -9.13 13.60
C GLN A 8 41.09 -9.00 13.72
N ALA A 9 41.57 -8.22 14.69
CA ALA A 9 43.01 -8.09 14.98
C ALA A 9 43.64 -9.42 15.48
N GLN A 10 42.83 -10.27 16.11
CA GLN A 10 43.21 -11.60 16.57
C GLN A 10 43.02 -12.70 15.50
N GLY A 11 42.74 -12.30 14.23
CA GLY A 11 42.54 -13.24 13.13
C GLY A 11 41.11 -13.85 13.06
N GLY A 12 40.18 -13.37 13.90
CA GLY A 12 38.80 -13.82 13.86
C GLY A 12 38.08 -13.32 12.61
N GLN A 13 37.27 -14.18 12.00
CA GLN A 13 36.46 -13.85 10.82
C GLN A 13 34.98 -13.81 11.16
N LEU A 14 34.27 -12.84 10.57
CA LEU A 14 32.81 -12.78 10.66
C LEU A 14 32.21 -13.61 9.54
N ASN A 15 31.16 -14.36 9.86
CA ASN A 15 30.34 -15.00 8.83
C ASN A 15 29.51 -13.97 8.03
N GLN A 16 28.87 -14.42 6.95
CA GLN A 16 28.10 -13.56 6.04
C GLN A 16 27.00 -12.78 6.78
N TRP A 17 26.23 -13.44 7.64
CA TRP A 17 25.16 -12.81 8.42
C TRP A 17 25.71 -11.75 9.38
N GLN A 18 26.79 -12.06 10.10
CA GLN A 18 27.46 -11.11 11.01
C GLN A 18 28.00 -9.89 10.25
N THR A 19 28.55 -10.09 9.06
CA THR A 19 29.07 -9.03 8.20
C THR A 19 27.95 -8.09 7.73
N GLN A 20 26.83 -8.65 7.26
CA GLN A 20 25.65 -7.86 6.88
C GLN A 20 25.11 -7.07 8.08
N ARG A 21 24.96 -7.72 9.24
CA ARG A 21 24.50 -7.08 10.46
C ARG A 21 25.41 -5.95 10.90
N LEU A 22 26.71 -6.13 10.82
CA LEU A 22 27.71 -5.11 11.14
C LEU A 22 27.59 -3.89 10.22
N THR A 23 27.31 -4.09 8.95
CA THR A 23 27.10 -3.00 7.98
C THR A 23 25.89 -2.15 8.38
N ILE A 24 24.77 -2.79 8.75
CA ILE A 24 23.57 -2.09 9.22
C ILE A 24 23.85 -1.32 10.52
N ILE A 25 24.57 -1.93 11.48
CA ILE A 25 24.95 -1.29 12.75
C ILE A 25 25.84 -0.06 12.51
N ARG A 26 26.80 -0.15 11.56
CA ARG A 26 27.67 0.99 11.22
C ARG A 26 26.85 2.14 10.66
N LYS A 27 25.97 1.86 9.68
CA LYS A 27 25.10 2.89 9.11
C LYS A 27 24.17 3.52 10.15
N LEU A 28 23.59 2.72 11.03
CA LEU A 28 22.76 3.23 12.13
C LEU A 28 23.58 4.12 13.06
N TYR A 29 24.79 3.72 13.43
CA TYR A 29 25.68 4.50 14.27
C TYR A 29 26.05 5.86 13.63
N GLU A 30 26.34 5.88 12.36
CA GLU A 30 26.62 7.10 11.58
C GLU A 30 25.41 8.04 11.60
N GLN A 31 24.19 7.51 11.30
CA GLN A 31 22.96 8.28 11.34
C GLN A 31 22.68 8.88 12.73
N GLN A 32 22.84 8.10 13.80
CA GLN A 32 22.65 8.58 15.17
C GLN A 32 23.69 9.64 15.55
N THR A 33 24.95 9.46 15.12
CA THR A 33 26.03 10.40 15.37
C THR A 33 25.76 11.72 14.63
N GLU A 34 25.31 11.67 13.40
CA GLU A 34 24.94 12.85 12.61
C GLU A 34 23.79 13.62 13.27
N MET A 35 22.70 12.92 13.62
CA MET A 35 21.56 13.52 14.30
C MET A 35 21.97 14.18 15.64
N TYR A 36 22.85 13.54 16.40
CA TYR A 36 23.36 14.09 17.65
C TYR A 36 24.18 15.35 17.42
N ARG A 37 25.10 15.36 16.46
CA ARG A 37 25.95 16.53 16.14
C ARG A 37 25.16 17.71 15.61
N GLN A 38 24.13 17.44 14.80
CA GLN A 38 23.29 18.47 14.20
C GLN A 38 22.11 18.89 15.08
N HIS A 39 21.96 18.31 16.28
CA HIS A 39 20.82 18.52 17.16
C HIS A 39 19.48 18.35 16.43
N THR A 40 19.38 17.36 15.54
CA THR A 40 18.18 17.04 14.74
C THR A 40 17.70 15.64 15.02
N HIS A 41 16.40 15.40 14.84
CA HIS A 41 15.80 14.06 14.89
C HIS A 41 15.52 13.49 13.51
N ARG A 42 16.05 14.13 12.44
CA ARG A 42 15.79 13.75 11.04
C ARG A 42 17.10 13.42 10.35
N VAL A 43 17.09 12.31 9.61
CA VAL A 43 18.17 11.88 8.72
C VAL A 43 17.54 11.12 7.55
N ALA A 44 18.15 11.21 6.38
CA ALA A 44 17.69 10.48 5.21
C ALA A 44 17.79 8.96 5.44
N ASP A 45 16.82 8.21 4.92
CA ASP A 45 16.76 6.74 4.99
C ASP A 45 16.95 6.18 6.41
N ARG A 46 16.40 6.87 7.41
CA ARG A 46 16.56 6.53 8.82
C ARG A 46 16.25 5.07 9.12
N ILE A 47 17.24 4.35 9.62
CA ILE A 47 17.08 2.97 10.10
C ILE A 47 16.42 3.03 11.48
N VAL A 48 15.32 2.30 11.65
CA VAL A 48 14.55 2.20 12.90
C VAL A 48 14.53 0.78 13.48
N SER A 49 14.88 -0.21 12.68
CA SER A 49 15.00 -1.61 13.08
C SER A 49 16.29 -2.20 12.54
N LEU A 50 17.00 -2.99 13.37
CA LEU A 50 18.17 -3.74 12.93
C LEU A 50 17.79 -5.01 12.18
N ASP A 51 16.61 -5.57 12.46
CA ASP A 51 16.13 -6.80 11.82
C ASP A 51 15.43 -6.53 10.49
N GLN A 52 14.89 -5.34 10.33
CA GLN A 52 14.17 -4.86 9.16
C GLN A 52 14.69 -3.46 8.76
N PRO A 53 15.93 -3.37 8.24
CA PRO A 53 16.59 -2.09 7.98
C PRO A 53 15.94 -1.28 6.85
N GLU A 54 15.09 -1.90 6.03
CA GLU A 54 14.31 -1.27 4.97
C GLU A 54 13.09 -0.50 5.47
N ILE A 55 12.56 -0.84 6.66
CA ILE A 55 11.38 -0.18 7.21
C ILE A 55 11.70 1.27 7.61
N ARG A 56 10.80 2.18 7.24
CA ARG A 56 10.89 3.62 7.51
C ARG A 56 9.74 4.10 8.38
N PRO A 57 9.96 5.15 9.19
CA PRO A 57 8.87 5.82 9.88
C PRO A 57 8.01 6.59 8.86
N ILE A 58 6.71 6.37 8.89
CA ILE A 58 5.72 7.08 8.09
C ILE A 58 4.98 8.03 9.01
N ILE A 59 5.17 9.33 8.80
CA ILE A 59 4.49 10.36 9.61
C ILE A 59 3.03 10.44 9.18
N ARG A 60 2.13 10.31 10.16
CA ARG A 60 0.69 10.46 9.98
C ARG A 60 0.18 11.63 10.84
N SER A 61 -0.77 12.38 10.31
CA SER A 61 -1.38 13.50 11.06
C SER A 61 -2.44 13.04 12.08
N LYS A 62 -2.27 11.84 12.65
CA LYS A 62 -3.18 11.26 13.65
C LYS A 62 -2.69 11.56 15.07
N ALA A 63 -3.57 12.08 15.92
CA ALA A 63 -3.21 12.48 17.30
C ALA A 63 -2.73 11.31 18.18
N LYS A 64 -3.32 10.10 18.03
CA LYS A 64 -2.96 8.94 18.86
C LYS A 64 -1.73 8.17 18.38
N HIS A 65 -1.52 8.10 17.06
CA HIS A 65 -0.41 7.36 16.44
C HIS A 65 0.21 8.23 15.34
N PRO A 66 1.10 9.15 15.71
CA PRO A 66 1.68 10.11 14.76
C PRO A 66 2.67 9.47 13.79
N VAL A 67 3.20 8.29 14.12
CA VAL A 67 4.17 7.55 13.29
C VAL A 67 3.70 6.11 13.16
N GLU A 68 3.65 5.63 11.93
CA GLU A 68 3.45 4.22 11.57
C GLU A 68 4.75 3.67 10.99
N PHE A 69 4.96 2.35 11.11
CA PHE A 69 6.14 1.65 10.58
C PHE A 69 5.68 0.56 9.63
N GLY A 70 6.33 0.44 8.50
CA GLY A 70 5.99 -0.57 7.51
C GLY A 70 6.10 -0.04 6.08
N PRO A 71 5.81 -0.87 5.09
CA PRO A 71 5.71 -0.44 3.72
C PRO A 71 4.49 0.45 3.49
N LYS A 72 4.60 1.31 2.50
CA LYS A 72 3.49 2.12 1.99
C LYS A 72 2.96 1.48 0.71
N ILE A 73 1.65 1.30 0.64
CA ILE A 73 0.98 0.68 -0.50
C ILE A 73 -0.01 1.70 -1.06
N ASN A 74 0.00 1.88 -2.37
CA ASN A 74 -1.05 2.54 -3.12
C ASN A 74 -1.87 1.48 -3.86
N VAL A 75 -3.19 1.54 -3.75
CA VAL A 75 -4.08 0.58 -4.38
C VAL A 75 -5.21 1.29 -5.10
N SER A 76 -5.73 0.64 -6.14
CA SER A 76 -6.96 1.01 -6.82
C SER A 76 -8.01 -0.08 -6.63
N ILE A 77 -9.27 0.29 -6.76
CA ILE A 77 -10.39 -0.65 -6.83
C ILE A 77 -11.20 -0.30 -8.08
N SER A 78 -11.34 -1.26 -8.97
CA SER A 78 -12.19 -1.17 -10.16
C SER A 78 -13.00 -2.46 -10.33
N HIS A 79 -14.30 -2.33 -10.60
CA HIS A 79 -15.21 -3.48 -10.70
C HIS A 79 -15.13 -4.44 -9.49
N SER A 80 -14.99 -3.87 -8.29
CA SER A 80 -14.79 -4.61 -7.02
C SER A 80 -13.49 -5.43 -6.94
N ILE A 81 -12.57 -5.25 -7.87
CA ILE A 81 -11.25 -5.90 -7.88
C ILE A 81 -10.21 -4.89 -7.41
N MET A 82 -9.43 -5.28 -6.41
CA MET A 82 -8.33 -4.48 -5.89
C MET A 82 -7.03 -4.80 -6.64
N ALA A 83 -6.30 -3.76 -7.03
CA ALA A 83 -4.96 -3.87 -7.62
C ALA A 83 -3.94 -3.05 -6.81
N VAL A 84 -2.71 -3.54 -6.74
CA VAL A 84 -1.58 -2.80 -6.15
C VAL A 84 -0.96 -1.93 -7.24
N GLU A 85 -1.08 -0.61 -7.09
CA GLU A 85 -0.49 0.37 -8.02
C GLU A 85 0.96 0.67 -7.67
N ARG A 86 1.28 0.69 -6.39
CA ARG A 86 2.63 0.91 -5.90
C ARG A 86 2.86 0.31 -4.52
N PHE A 87 4.03 -0.30 -4.38
CA PHE A 87 4.55 -0.77 -3.10
C PHE A 87 5.94 -0.18 -2.87
N ALA A 88 6.19 0.39 -1.69
CA ALA A 88 7.51 0.90 -1.30
C ALA A 88 7.70 0.92 0.21
N PHE A 89 8.93 0.70 0.67
CA PHE A 89 9.29 0.89 2.08
C PHE A 89 9.54 2.36 2.42
N ASN A 90 9.89 3.18 1.45
CA ASN A 90 10.04 4.63 1.63
C ASN A 90 8.70 5.34 1.46
N ALA A 91 8.53 6.45 2.20
CA ALA A 91 7.39 7.32 2.00
C ALA A 91 7.41 7.93 0.60
N PHE A 92 6.28 7.93 -0.08
CA PHE A 92 6.09 8.56 -1.38
C PHE A 92 4.80 9.39 -1.39
N ASN A 93 4.71 10.32 -2.33
CA ASN A 93 3.50 11.10 -2.53
C ASN A 93 2.55 10.32 -3.46
N GLU A 94 1.46 9.81 -2.92
CA GLU A 94 0.46 9.03 -3.68
C GLU A 94 -0.15 9.81 -4.83
N SER A 95 -0.28 11.14 -4.69
CA SER A 95 -0.89 11.98 -5.73
C SER A 95 -0.12 11.98 -7.05
N THR A 96 1.15 11.60 -7.04
CA THR A 96 1.98 11.51 -8.25
C THR A 96 1.73 10.24 -9.05
N ASP A 97 1.10 9.24 -8.43
CA ASP A 97 0.90 7.92 -9.04
C ASP A 97 -0.38 7.88 -9.91
N LEU A 98 -1.25 8.91 -9.85
CA LEU A 98 -2.55 8.91 -10.53
C LEU A 98 -2.44 8.64 -12.04
N ARG A 99 -1.42 9.20 -12.70
CA ARG A 99 -1.21 8.94 -14.13
C ARG A 99 -0.94 7.46 -14.40
N ALA A 100 -0.04 6.85 -13.65
CA ALA A 100 0.29 5.44 -13.79
C ALA A 100 -0.93 4.55 -13.50
N THR A 101 -1.75 4.90 -12.50
CA THR A 101 -3.00 4.20 -12.19
C THR A 101 -4.01 4.28 -13.34
N ILE A 102 -4.15 5.44 -14.00
CA ILE A 102 -5.01 5.61 -15.17
C ILE A 102 -4.49 4.78 -16.36
N ASP A 103 -3.19 4.81 -16.60
CA ASP A 103 -2.56 4.04 -17.67
C ASP A 103 -2.75 2.53 -17.42
N HIS A 104 -2.56 2.05 -16.19
CA HIS A 104 -2.82 0.65 -15.80
C HIS A 104 -4.30 0.25 -15.98
N TYR A 105 -5.23 1.14 -15.66
CA TYR A 105 -6.65 0.91 -15.93
C TYR A 105 -6.90 0.76 -17.43
N PHE A 106 -6.34 1.65 -18.25
CA PHE A 106 -6.47 1.60 -19.70
C PHE A 106 -5.88 0.32 -20.29
N ASP A 107 -4.69 -0.09 -19.84
CA ASP A 107 -4.04 -1.34 -20.26
C ASP A 107 -4.89 -2.59 -19.92
N THR A 108 -5.67 -2.51 -18.84
CA THR A 108 -6.49 -3.63 -18.37
C THR A 108 -7.84 -3.70 -19.07
N TYR A 109 -8.46 -2.55 -19.38
CA TYR A 109 -9.86 -2.49 -19.85
C TYR A 109 -10.01 -1.90 -21.27
N ASP A 110 -8.92 -1.47 -21.90
CA ASP A 110 -8.87 -0.81 -23.22
C ASP A 110 -9.78 0.44 -23.32
N THR A 111 -10.02 1.09 -22.18
CA THR A 111 -10.83 2.31 -22.08
C THR A 111 -10.43 3.11 -20.86
N TYR A 112 -10.68 4.42 -20.88
CA TYR A 112 -10.51 5.25 -19.69
C TYR A 112 -11.73 5.15 -18.76
N PRO A 113 -11.55 5.32 -17.42
CA PRO A 113 -12.68 5.34 -16.49
C PRO A 113 -13.49 6.62 -16.65
N ASP A 114 -14.81 6.56 -16.55
CA ASP A 114 -15.68 7.73 -16.56
C ASP A 114 -15.46 8.64 -15.35
N GLU A 115 -15.19 8.04 -14.19
CA GLU A 115 -15.04 8.73 -12.91
C GLU A 115 -13.96 8.08 -12.04
N ILE A 116 -13.13 8.91 -11.42
CA ILE A 116 -12.17 8.51 -10.40
C ILE A 116 -12.60 9.11 -9.05
N LEU A 117 -12.75 8.23 -8.05
CA LEU A 117 -13.04 8.56 -6.66
C LEU A 117 -11.74 8.43 -5.86
N ALA A 118 -11.10 9.54 -5.53
CA ALA A 118 -9.82 9.54 -4.84
C ALA A 118 -9.86 10.44 -3.59
N ASP A 119 -8.89 10.25 -2.69
CA ASP A 119 -8.73 11.11 -1.54
C ASP A 119 -8.36 12.54 -1.96
N THR A 120 -8.62 13.50 -1.07
CA THR A 120 -8.31 14.93 -1.28
C THR A 120 -6.86 15.16 -1.71
N LEU A 121 -5.93 14.31 -1.26
CA LEU A 121 -4.53 14.35 -1.63
C LEU A 121 -4.30 14.28 -3.15
N TYR A 122 -5.12 13.51 -3.87
CA TYR A 122 -5.02 13.37 -5.33
C TYR A 122 -5.56 14.59 -6.11
N ARG A 123 -6.30 15.47 -5.45
CA ARG A 123 -6.90 16.65 -6.11
C ARG A 123 -5.89 17.81 -6.27
N THR A 124 -4.78 17.54 -6.89
CA THR A 124 -3.83 18.58 -7.33
C THR A 124 -4.31 19.25 -8.62
N ARG A 125 -3.80 20.45 -8.90
CA ARG A 125 -4.12 21.14 -10.19
C ARG A 125 -3.67 20.30 -11.39
N ALA A 126 -2.51 19.64 -11.28
CA ALA A 126 -1.97 18.75 -12.31
C ALA A 126 -2.91 17.57 -12.58
N ASN A 127 -3.37 16.88 -11.54
CA ASN A 127 -4.26 15.73 -11.67
C ASN A 127 -5.65 16.12 -12.21
N ILE A 128 -6.17 17.28 -11.79
CA ILE A 128 -7.44 17.81 -12.33
C ILE A 128 -7.31 18.10 -13.82
N GLY A 129 -6.20 18.71 -14.25
CA GLY A 129 -5.91 18.95 -15.66
C GLY A 129 -5.79 17.65 -16.44
N LEU A 130 -4.97 16.71 -15.96
CA LEU A 130 -4.81 15.39 -16.56
C LEU A 130 -6.14 14.66 -16.78
N CYS A 131 -6.99 14.61 -15.75
CA CYS A 131 -8.30 13.97 -15.86
C CYS A 131 -9.22 14.69 -16.85
N ALA A 132 -9.19 16.04 -16.86
CA ALA A 132 -9.99 16.82 -17.81
C ALA A 132 -9.55 16.60 -19.27
N ASP A 133 -8.26 16.50 -19.53
CA ASP A 133 -7.69 16.23 -20.87
C ASP A 133 -8.07 14.83 -21.38
N LEU A 134 -8.24 13.86 -20.48
CA LEU A 134 -8.65 12.49 -20.79
C LEU A 134 -10.18 12.28 -20.74
N GLY A 135 -10.96 13.32 -20.45
CA GLY A 135 -12.42 13.22 -20.30
C GLY A 135 -12.89 12.51 -19.02
N ILE A 136 -12.00 12.33 -18.04
CA ILE A 136 -12.25 11.62 -16.79
C ILE A 136 -12.77 12.60 -15.73
N LYS A 137 -13.84 12.26 -15.03
CA LYS A 137 -14.33 13.01 -13.89
C LYS A 137 -13.55 12.66 -12.62
N LEU A 138 -12.70 13.57 -12.13
CA LEU A 138 -12.05 13.41 -10.81
C LEU A 138 -12.95 13.96 -9.71
N SER A 139 -13.63 13.08 -8.97
CA SER A 139 -14.54 13.44 -7.89
C SER A 139 -13.83 13.78 -6.59
N GLY A 140 -14.48 14.62 -5.77
CA GLY A 140 -13.99 15.07 -4.48
C GLY A 140 -14.16 16.58 -4.25
N PRO A 141 -13.78 17.10 -3.08
CA PRO A 141 -14.01 18.50 -2.71
C PRO A 141 -13.25 19.46 -3.64
N ARG A 142 -13.83 20.62 -3.89
CA ARG A 142 -13.17 21.68 -4.68
C ARG A 142 -11.92 22.19 -3.98
N LEU A 143 -10.92 22.55 -4.78
CA LEU A 143 -9.74 23.25 -4.27
C LEU A 143 -10.13 24.69 -3.85
N GLY A 144 -9.53 25.16 -2.76
CA GLY A 144 -9.68 26.53 -2.28
C GLY A 144 -10.84 26.71 -1.29
N ARG A 145 -11.21 27.98 -1.06
CA ARG A 145 -12.25 28.33 -0.09
C ARG A 145 -13.62 27.84 -0.54
N ARG A 146 -14.37 27.24 0.36
CA ARG A 146 -15.76 26.81 0.09
C ARG A 146 -16.63 28.01 -0.29
N PRO A 147 -17.43 27.91 -1.37
CA PRO A 147 -18.39 28.95 -1.70
C PRO A 147 -19.45 29.07 -0.61
N LYS A 148 -19.95 30.28 -0.36
CA LYS A 148 -21.01 30.54 0.64
C LYS A 148 -22.32 29.82 0.33
N GLN A 149 -22.62 29.66 -0.96
CA GLN A 149 -23.79 28.93 -1.45
C GLN A 149 -23.35 27.81 -2.37
N VAL A 150 -23.85 26.61 -2.14
CA VAL A 150 -23.59 25.42 -2.97
C VAL A 150 -24.93 24.93 -3.49
N ASP A 151 -25.01 24.71 -4.79
CA ASP A 151 -26.16 24.10 -5.44
C ASP A 151 -26.55 22.78 -4.71
N PRO A 152 -27.82 22.62 -4.28
CA PRO A 152 -28.30 21.43 -3.60
C PRO A 152 -28.06 20.13 -4.39
N ALA A 153 -28.24 20.16 -5.72
CA ALA A 153 -28.00 19.03 -6.61
C ALA A 153 -26.53 18.61 -6.59
N LYS A 154 -25.61 19.60 -6.67
CA LYS A 154 -24.17 19.36 -6.58
C LYS A 154 -23.76 18.81 -5.22
N ARG A 155 -24.33 19.37 -4.13
CA ARG A 155 -24.08 18.86 -2.77
C ARG A 155 -24.50 17.40 -2.61
N LYS A 156 -25.62 17.00 -3.22
CA LYS A 156 -26.10 15.61 -3.25
C LYS A 156 -25.13 14.71 -4.01
N ALA A 157 -24.68 15.12 -5.19
CA ALA A 157 -23.72 14.37 -6.01
C ALA A 157 -22.37 14.22 -5.29
N ASP A 158 -21.83 15.28 -4.68
CA ASP A 158 -20.58 15.23 -3.92
C ASP A 158 -20.70 14.26 -2.72
N ARG A 159 -21.84 14.24 -2.03
CA ARG A 159 -22.10 13.31 -0.93
C ARG A 159 -22.19 11.86 -1.41
N GLN A 160 -22.82 11.62 -2.54
CA GLN A 160 -22.88 10.27 -3.14
C GLN A 160 -21.47 9.79 -3.55
N ALA A 161 -20.66 10.66 -4.14
CA ALA A 161 -19.27 10.35 -4.47
C ALA A 161 -18.44 10.02 -3.21
N GLU A 162 -18.62 10.78 -2.12
CA GLU A 162 -17.96 10.52 -0.83
C GLU A 162 -18.39 9.19 -0.23
N ASN A 163 -19.68 8.84 -0.29
CA ASN A 163 -20.17 7.55 0.18
C ASN A 163 -19.56 6.38 -0.61
N ARG A 164 -19.44 6.52 -1.95
CA ARG A 164 -18.77 5.51 -2.80
C ARG A 164 -17.28 5.41 -2.49
N ARG A 165 -16.60 6.52 -2.25
CA ARG A 165 -15.20 6.52 -1.81
C ARG A 165 -14.99 5.73 -0.53
N GLY A 166 -15.98 5.72 0.37
CA GLY A 166 -15.96 4.90 1.59
C GLY A 166 -15.89 3.39 1.34
N GLU A 167 -16.12 2.91 0.12
CA GLU A 167 -15.94 1.48 -0.23
C GLU A 167 -14.48 1.07 -0.11
N ILE A 168 -13.57 1.89 -0.62
CA ILE A 168 -12.12 1.63 -0.51
C ILE A 168 -11.70 1.49 0.95
N GLU A 169 -12.21 2.35 1.82
CA GLU A 169 -11.91 2.29 3.26
C GLU A 169 -12.46 1.01 3.91
N ARG A 170 -13.64 0.54 3.48
CA ARG A 170 -14.23 -0.73 3.97
C ARG A 170 -13.43 -1.94 3.51
N GLU A 171 -13.01 -1.97 2.24
CA GLU A 171 -12.17 -3.04 1.70
C GLU A 171 -10.81 -3.08 2.42
N PHE A 172 -10.19 -1.94 2.66
CA PHE A 172 -8.97 -1.89 3.47
C PHE A 172 -9.19 -2.37 4.90
N ALA A 173 -10.29 -2.01 5.53
CA ALA A 173 -10.61 -2.48 6.88
C ALA A 173 -10.82 -4.01 6.89
N PHE A 174 -11.45 -4.57 5.87
CA PHE A 174 -11.61 -6.00 5.69
C PHE A 174 -10.25 -6.71 5.53
N ILE A 175 -9.39 -6.24 4.63
CA ILE A 175 -8.07 -6.84 4.39
C ILE A 175 -7.20 -6.76 5.64
N LYS A 176 -7.19 -5.63 6.32
CA LYS A 176 -6.45 -5.46 7.57
C LYS A 176 -6.96 -6.40 8.66
N GLY A 177 -8.27 -6.38 8.92
CA GLY A 177 -8.85 -7.08 10.06
C GLY A 177 -9.06 -8.58 9.84
N LYS A 178 -9.33 -9.04 8.61
CA LYS A 178 -9.68 -10.43 8.30
C LYS A 178 -8.58 -11.20 7.57
N LEU A 179 -7.78 -10.51 6.76
CA LEU A 179 -6.74 -11.14 5.95
C LEU A 179 -5.32 -10.88 6.49
N GLY A 180 -5.20 -10.38 7.72
CA GLY A 180 -3.94 -10.30 8.47
C GLY A 180 -3.00 -9.17 8.03
N LEU A 181 -3.44 -8.21 7.22
CA LEU A 181 -2.60 -7.09 6.78
C LEU A 181 -2.33 -6.06 7.90
N ASP A 182 -3.06 -6.13 9.01
CA ASP A 182 -2.85 -5.25 10.17
C ASP A 182 -1.54 -5.55 10.90
N LEU A 183 -1.11 -6.82 10.90
CA LEU A 183 0.13 -7.27 11.51
C LEU A 183 0.88 -8.26 10.62
N VAL A 184 1.80 -7.75 9.80
CA VAL A 184 2.68 -8.58 8.99
C VAL A 184 3.87 -9.01 9.84
N THR A 185 3.96 -10.31 10.16
CA THR A 185 5.03 -10.90 10.98
C THR A 185 6.28 -11.29 10.19
N ALA A 186 6.23 -11.17 8.86
CA ALA A 186 7.35 -11.44 7.97
C ALA A 186 8.53 -10.51 8.26
N LYS A 187 9.77 -11.02 8.11
CA LYS A 187 10.98 -10.32 8.56
C LYS A 187 11.87 -9.80 7.42
N THR A 188 11.70 -10.29 6.19
CA THR A 188 12.46 -9.81 5.02
C THR A 188 11.57 -9.00 4.10
N ALA A 189 12.15 -8.10 3.32
CA ALA A 189 11.42 -7.28 2.35
C ALA A 189 10.58 -8.14 1.40
N GLU A 190 11.15 -9.25 0.91
CA GLU A 190 10.48 -10.18 0.00
C GLU A 190 9.30 -10.88 0.67
N THR A 191 9.49 -11.40 1.89
CA THR A 191 8.39 -12.08 2.60
C THR A 191 7.30 -11.13 3.07
N ILE A 192 7.62 -9.86 3.33
CA ILE A 192 6.65 -8.80 3.59
C ILE A 192 5.81 -8.54 2.32
N ALA A 193 6.46 -8.37 1.17
CA ALA A 193 5.79 -8.17 -0.12
C ALA A 193 4.84 -9.35 -0.43
N VAL A 194 5.34 -10.59 -0.34
CA VAL A 194 4.53 -11.81 -0.55
C VAL A 194 3.33 -11.88 0.40
N SER A 195 3.50 -11.48 1.66
CA SER A 195 2.38 -11.48 2.63
C SER A 195 1.29 -10.48 2.25
N ILE A 196 1.69 -9.32 1.71
CA ILE A 196 0.76 -8.29 1.24
C ILE A 196 0.05 -8.75 -0.03
N ASP A 197 0.78 -9.29 -1.00
CA ASP A 197 0.22 -9.82 -2.24
C ASP A 197 -0.78 -10.95 -1.95
N ALA A 198 -0.43 -11.86 -1.04
CA ALA A 198 -1.31 -12.94 -0.61
C ALA A 198 -2.62 -12.42 0.01
N ALA A 199 -2.56 -11.37 0.84
CA ALA A 199 -3.75 -10.77 1.43
C ALA A 199 -4.65 -10.12 0.35
N ILE A 200 -4.05 -9.43 -0.62
CA ILE A 200 -4.80 -8.79 -1.72
C ILE A 200 -5.40 -9.84 -2.65
N VAL A 201 -4.63 -10.85 -3.05
CA VAL A 201 -5.14 -11.97 -3.85
C VAL A 201 -6.31 -12.65 -3.13
N SER A 202 -6.20 -12.85 -1.81
CA SER A 202 -7.28 -13.43 -1.01
C SER A 202 -8.53 -12.56 -1.01
N ALA A 203 -8.39 -11.22 -0.99
CA ALA A 203 -9.52 -10.30 -1.10
C ALA A 203 -10.18 -10.39 -2.48
N VAL A 204 -9.39 -10.40 -3.55
CA VAL A 204 -9.90 -10.59 -4.92
C VAL A 204 -10.62 -11.92 -5.07
N LEU A 205 -10.06 -13.00 -4.55
CA LEU A 205 -10.69 -14.32 -4.56
C LEU A 205 -12.00 -14.35 -3.76
N ALA A 206 -12.08 -13.65 -2.64
CA ALA A 206 -13.32 -13.51 -1.86
C ALA A 206 -14.41 -12.81 -2.66
N VAL A 207 -14.08 -11.77 -3.44
CA VAL A 207 -15.02 -11.10 -4.35
C VAL A 207 -15.42 -12.05 -5.48
N LEU A 208 -14.47 -12.69 -6.15
CA LEU A 208 -14.75 -13.60 -7.26
C LEU A 208 -15.58 -14.82 -6.82
N SER A 209 -15.37 -15.32 -5.59
CA SER A 209 -16.15 -16.44 -5.05
C SER A 209 -17.63 -16.10 -4.87
N SER A 210 -17.97 -14.80 -4.74
CA SER A 210 -19.38 -14.37 -4.73
C SER A 210 -20.10 -14.59 -6.06
N PHE A 211 -19.38 -14.83 -7.15
CA PHE A 211 -19.92 -15.06 -8.49
C PHE A 211 -20.03 -16.56 -8.88
N SER A 212 -19.91 -17.51 -7.94
CA SER A 212 -20.01 -18.95 -8.19
C SER A 212 -19.07 -19.47 -9.30
N VAL A 213 -17.84 -18.96 -9.35
CA VAL A 213 -16.82 -19.42 -10.30
C VAL A 213 -16.07 -20.61 -9.69
N PRO A 214 -15.98 -21.78 -10.36
CA PRO A 214 -15.13 -22.87 -9.88
C PRO A 214 -13.67 -22.46 -10.00
N ILE A 215 -12.98 -22.39 -8.85
CA ILE A 215 -11.58 -22.02 -8.80
C ILE A 215 -10.76 -23.29 -8.60
N SER A 216 -9.86 -23.60 -9.52
CA SER A 216 -8.91 -24.70 -9.38
C SER A 216 -7.48 -24.18 -9.22
N PHE A 217 -6.78 -24.65 -8.19
CA PHE A 217 -5.38 -24.35 -7.96
C PHE A 217 -4.52 -25.58 -8.19
N ASN A 218 -3.41 -25.38 -8.90
CA ASN A 218 -2.36 -26.38 -9.00
C ASN A 218 -1.21 -25.96 -8.07
N VAL A 219 -1.09 -26.63 -6.93
CA VAL A 219 0.03 -26.40 -6.01
C VAL A 219 1.16 -27.37 -6.32
N ARG A 220 2.34 -26.86 -6.66
CA ARG A 220 3.55 -27.67 -6.82
C ARG A 220 4.31 -27.72 -5.48
N SER A 221 4.43 -28.91 -4.93
CA SER A 221 5.31 -29.20 -3.80
C SER A 221 6.36 -30.23 -4.27
N GLY A 222 7.57 -29.78 -4.56
CA GLY A 222 8.64 -30.62 -5.08
C GLY A 222 8.29 -31.23 -6.45
N LYS A 223 8.32 -32.57 -6.56
CA LYS A 223 8.00 -33.32 -7.77
C LYS A 223 6.52 -33.70 -7.92
N GLN A 224 5.69 -33.39 -6.95
CA GLN A 224 4.26 -33.72 -6.99
C GLN A 224 3.42 -32.47 -7.23
N THR A 225 2.41 -32.60 -8.12
CA THR A 225 1.38 -31.58 -8.35
C THR A 225 0.11 -32.04 -7.64
N ILE A 226 -0.36 -31.26 -6.68
CA ILE A 226 -1.63 -31.52 -5.99
C ILE A 226 -2.66 -30.58 -6.61
N LYS A 227 -3.70 -31.12 -7.22
CA LYS A 227 -4.85 -30.37 -7.71
C LYS A 227 -5.83 -30.22 -6.55
N ILE A 228 -6.08 -28.99 -6.13
CA ILE A 228 -7.06 -28.69 -5.09
C ILE A 228 -8.25 -28.03 -5.79
N GLU A 229 -9.40 -28.66 -5.78
CA GLU A 229 -10.64 -28.10 -6.30
C GLU A 229 -11.54 -27.71 -5.14
N TYR A 230 -11.97 -26.46 -5.13
CA TYR A 230 -12.97 -25.95 -4.21
C TYR A 230 -14.24 -25.58 -4.97
N GLN A 231 -15.37 -26.11 -4.56
CA GLN A 231 -16.68 -25.62 -4.96
C GLN A 231 -17.18 -24.69 -3.85
N LEU A 232 -17.14 -23.38 -4.09
CA LEU A 232 -17.77 -22.40 -3.20
C LEU A 232 -19.16 -22.09 -3.73
N THR A 233 -20.18 -22.48 -2.96
CA THR A 233 -21.54 -22.05 -3.21
C THR A 233 -21.80 -20.78 -2.42
N VAL A 234 -21.96 -19.65 -3.09
CA VAL A 234 -22.29 -18.36 -2.45
C VAL A 234 -23.70 -17.94 -2.88
N VAL A 235 -24.53 -17.63 -1.91
CA VAL A 235 -25.85 -17.07 -2.12
C VAL A 235 -25.71 -15.61 -2.53
N VAL A 236 -26.04 -15.29 -3.77
CA VAL A 236 -26.10 -13.91 -4.27
C VAL A 236 -27.37 -13.28 -3.72
N ALA A 237 -27.24 -12.25 -2.88
CA ALA A 237 -28.33 -11.33 -2.65
C ALA A 237 -28.42 -10.37 -3.84
N GLU A 238 -29.33 -10.59 -4.75
CA GLU A 238 -29.68 -9.63 -5.80
C GLU A 238 -30.23 -8.37 -5.13
N SER A 239 -29.55 -7.24 -5.24
CA SER A 239 -30.18 -5.94 -5.05
C SER A 239 -30.89 -5.60 -6.35
N VAL A 240 -32.20 -5.75 -6.32
CA VAL A 240 -33.11 -5.23 -7.35
C VAL A 240 -32.93 -3.73 -7.49
N ALA A 241 -32.91 -3.24 -8.72
CA ALA A 241 -32.76 -1.91 -9.29
C ALA A 241 -33.37 -0.73 -8.51
#